data_90cb8b261271507cfbbb31211090276a
#
_entry.id   90cb8b261271507cfbbb31211090276a
#
_cell.length_a   1.000
_cell.length_b   1.000
_cell.length_c   1.000
_cell.angle_alpha   90.00
_cell.angle_beta   90.00
_cell.angle_gamma   90.00
#
_symmetry.space_group_name_H-M   'P 1'
#
loop_
_entity.id
_entity.type
_entity.pdbx_description
1 polymer ?
#
loop_
_entity_poly.entity_id
_entity_poly.type
_entity_poly.pdbx_seq_one_letter_code
_entity_poly.pdbx_strand_id
1 'polypeptide(L)'
;GGVGGIDMVALARMGIGKFTIADPDVFEIRNSNRQYGAMRSTNGQAKAEVMRNIVHDINPEAEIRAFCEPIGKENAATFLEGADVLVDGIDAFEIDLRRLLYREAQQRGIYALGAGPLGFSTAWVVFDPKGMTFDRYFDLSDAMNTVDKFVAFIAGIAPSATHRRSIDLSYVDIENRTGPSVGLACHLASGVVAAEVLKILLGHGRVYAAPYFHQFDAYRSIYVRKRLRCGNRHPLQRVKRRLLARYINRRSAGVIPGLRYHRTEPSY
;
A
#
# COMPACT_ATOMS: atom_id res chain seq x y z
N GLY A 1 6.13 -3.99 6.70
CA GLY A 1 4.83 -3.77 7.35
C GLY A 1 3.74 -4.76 6.96
N GLY A 2 2.48 -4.26 6.91
CA GLY A 2 1.30 -5.12 6.77
C GLY A 2 1.24 -5.91 5.46
N VAL A 3 1.31 -5.23 4.31
CA VAL A 3 1.23 -5.88 3.01
C VAL A 3 2.59 -6.42 2.58
N GLY A 4 3.63 -5.60 2.62
CA GLY A 4 4.95 -5.97 2.09
C GLY A 4 5.55 -7.24 2.67
N GLY A 5 5.33 -7.54 3.96
CA GLY A 5 5.81 -8.80 4.54
C GLY A 5 5.07 -10.03 3.98
N ILE A 6 3.76 -9.91 3.73
CA ILE A 6 2.97 -10.98 3.10
C ILE A 6 3.36 -11.12 1.62
N ASP A 7 3.62 -9.99 0.92
CA ASP A 7 4.08 -9.99 -0.48
C ASP A 7 5.39 -10.76 -0.62
N MET A 8 6.35 -10.51 0.26
CA MET A 8 7.63 -11.23 0.28
C MET A 8 7.44 -12.74 0.41
N VAL A 9 6.63 -13.17 1.38
CA VAL A 9 6.36 -14.59 1.62
C VAL A 9 5.67 -15.23 0.42
N ALA A 10 4.66 -14.55 -0.16
CA ALA A 10 3.96 -15.05 -1.33
C ALA A 10 4.91 -15.19 -2.53
N LEU A 11 5.72 -14.18 -2.82
CA LEU A 11 6.67 -14.16 -3.93
C LEU A 11 7.80 -15.20 -3.75
N ALA A 12 8.35 -15.33 -2.53
CA ALA A 12 9.36 -16.35 -2.24
C ALA A 12 8.84 -17.78 -2.47
N ARG A 13 7.60 -18.06 -2.04
CA ARG A 13 6.93 -19.36 -2.28
C ARG A 13 6.62 -19.63 -3.76
N MET A 14 6.60 -18.58 -4.58
CA MET A 14 6.42 -18.66 -6.04
C MET A 14 7.75 -18.72 -6.80
N GLY A 15 8.89 -18.84 -6.10
CA GLY A 15 10.20 -19.03 -6.70
C GLY A 15 10.96 -17.73 -7.00
N ILE A 16 10.48 -16.57 -6.54
CA ILE A 16 11.29 -15.35 -6.63
C ILE A 16 12.50 -15.49 -5.71
N GLY A 17 13.70 -15.37 -6.27
CA GLY A 17 14.97 -15.61 -5.58
C GLY A 17 15.76 -14.37 -5.23
N LYS A 18 15.37 -13.16 -5.71
CA LYS A 18 16.11 -11.93 -5.41
C LYS A 18 15.18 -10.85 -4.85
N PHE A 19 15.56 -10.32 -3.70
CA PHE A 19 14.77 -9.29 -3.03
C PHE A 19 15.66 -8.14 -2.55
N THR A 20 15.19 -6.92 -2.74
CA THR A 20 15.66 -5.76 -1.98
C THR A 20 14.50 -5.27 -1.13
N ILE A 21 14.70 -5.21 0.18
CA ILE A 21 13.65 -4.85 1.13
C ILE A 21 14.09 -3.69 2.01
N ALA A 22 13.13 -2.90 2.46
CA ALA A 22 13.37 -1.81 3.40
C ALA A 22 12.24 -1.71 4.41
N ASP A 23 12.58 -1.68 5.68
CA ASP A 23 11.66 -1.34 6.77
C ASP A 23 12.50 -0.87 7.97
N PRO A 24 12.42 0.40 8.40
CA PRO A 24 13.21 0.93 9.50
C PRO A 24 12.65 0.58 10.89
N ASP A 25 11.46 0.00 10.95
CA ASP A 25 10.76 -0.25 12.20
C ASP A 25 11.14 -1.59 12.84
N VAL A 26 10.73 -1.73 14.11
CA VAL A 26 10.68 -3.00 14.84
C VAL A 26 9.26 -3.54 14.90
N PHE A 27 9.11 -4.86 15.10
CA PHE A 27 7.81 -5.45 15.37
C PHE A 27 7.30 -5.08 16.76
N GLU A 28 6.03 -4.75 16.83
CA GLU A 28 5.29 -4.47 18.06
C GLU A 28 4.06 -5.39 18.18
N ILE A 29 3.60 -5.65 19.41
CA ILE A 29 2.42 -6.50 19.66
C ILE A 29 1.20 -6.03 18.86
N ARG A 30 1.00 -4.71 18.73
CA ARG A 30 -0.11 -4.13 17.94
C ARG A 30 -0.05 -4.45 16.44
N ASN A 31 1.05 -4.98 15.95
CA ASN A 31 1.21 -5.37 14.54
C ASN A 31 0.66 -6.79 14.26
N SER A 32 0.45 -7.60 15.30
CA SER A 32 0.08 -9.00 15.19
C SER A 32 -1.25 -9.28 14.48
N ASN A 33 -2.13 -8.27 14.43
CA ASN A 33 -3.42 -8.39 13.75
C ASN A 33 -3.32 -8.41 12.21
N ARG A 34 -2.14 -8.02 11.62
CA ARG A 34 -2.04 -7.88 10.16
C ARG A 34 -0.65 -8.06 9.56
N GLN A 35 0.43 -7.99 10.34
CA GLN A 35 1.79 -8.10 9.82
C GLN A 35 2.31 -9.52 9.98
N TYR A 36 2.76 -10.14 8.89
CA TYR A 36 3.10 -11.57 8.84
C TYR A 36 4.16 -11.97 9.85
N GLY A 37 5.22 -11.18 9.95
CA GLY A 37 6.34 -11.44 10.87
C GLY A 37 6.07 -11.04 12.33
N ALA A 38 4.91 -10.43 12.64
CA ALA A 38 4.61 -9.97 13.99
C ALA A 38 4.08 -11.10 14.86
N MET A 39 4.96 -11.70 15.63
CA MET A 39 4.71 -12.78 16.57
C MET A 39 5.22 -12.39 17.96
N ARG A 40 4.81 -13.12 19.01
CA ARG A 40 5.37 -12.90 20.35
C ARG A 40 6.88 -13.02 20.37
N SER A 41 7.44 -13.99 19.65
CA SER A 41 8.87 -14.27 19.56
C SER A 41 9.67 -13.21 18.80
N THR A 42 9.03 -12.42 17.93
CA THR A 42 9.68 -11.39 17.10
C THR A 42 9.44 -9.97 17.60
N ASN A 43 8.70 -9.80 18.70
CA ASN A 43 8.44 -8.48 19.28
C ASN A 43 9.75 -7.78 19.64
N GLY A 44 9.92 -6.53 19.23
CA GLY A 44 11.13 -5.73 19.40
C GLY A 44 12.25 -5.98 18.38
N GLN A 45 12.10 -6.98 17.49
CA GLN A 45 13.10 -7.26 16.45
C GLN A 45 12.87 -6.40 15.21
N ALA A 46 13.94 -6.06 14.48
CA ALA A 46 13.89 -5.30 13.24
C ALA A 46 13.04 -6.02 12.18
N LYS A 47 12.05 -5.34 11.61
CA LYS A 47 11.11 -5.95 10.65
C LYS A 47 11.81 -6.50 9.42
N ALA A 48 12.75 -5.75 8.84
CA ALA A 48 13.49 -6.18 7.67
C ALA A 48 14.29 -7.47 7.94
N GLU A 49 14.95 -7.58 9.09
CA GLU A 49 15.74 -8.75 9.47
C GLU A 49 14.87 -9.98 9.70
N VAL A 50 13.76 -9.84 10.44
CA VAL A 50 12.82 -10.94 10.65
C VAL A 50 12.25 -11.45 9.32
N MET A 51 11.87 -10.53 8.43
CA MET A 51 11.34 -10.93 7.12
C MET A 51 12.41 -11.58 6.23
N ARG A 52 13.66 -11.13 6.30
CA ARG A 52 14.78 -11.80 5.63
C ARG A 52 14.93 -13.25 6.09
N ASN A 53 14.91 -13.48 7.39
CA ASN A 53 15.04 -14.83 7.96
C ASN A 53 13.88 -15.73 7.55
N ILE A 54 12.63 -15.21 7.57
CA ILE A 54 11.45 -15.96 7.10
C ILE A 54 11.57 -16.38 5.63
N VAL A 55 12.09 -15.48 4.78
CA VAL A 55 12.27 -15.82 3.35
C VAL A 55 13.39 -16.84 3.19
N HIS A 56 14.49 -16.77 3.95
CA HIS A 56 15.52 -17.79 3.92
C HIS A 56 15.03 -19.17 4.39
N ASP A 57 14.10 -19.22 5.35
CA ASP A 57 13.45 -20.49 5.75
C ASP A 57 12.57 -21.08 4.63
N ILE A 58 12.05 -20.23 3.71
CA ILE A 58 11.27 -20.67 2.55
C ILE A 58 12.19 -21.06 1.39
N ASN A 59 13.17 -20.23 1.12
CA ASN A 59 14.15 -20.39 0.04
C ASN A 59 15.56 -20.04 0.56
N PRO A 60 16.36 -21.01 0.99
CA PRO A 60 17.71 -20.75 1.51
C PRO A 60 18.68 -20.13 0.50
N GLU A 61 18.40 -20.29 -0.81
CA GLU A 61 19.23 -19.71 -1.89
C GLU A 61 18.83 -18.28 -2.25
N ALA A 62 17.80 -17.70 -1.61
CA ALA A 62 17.35 -16.35 -1.91
C ALA A 62 18.41 -15.30 -1.57
N GLU A 63 18.71 -14.43 -2.53
CA GLU A 63 19.57 -13.27 -2.33
C GLU A 63 18.72 -12.11 -1.80
N ILE A 64 18.95 -11.68 -0.55
CA ILE A 64 18.15 -10.65 0.09
C ILE A 64 19.04 -9.51 0.57
N ARG A 65 18.81 -8.34 0.01
CA ARG A 65 19.43 -7.08 0.42
C ARG A 65 18.44 -6.33 1.32
N ALA A 66 18.75 -6.20 2.61
CA ALA A 66 17.88 -5.59 3.61
C ALA A 66 18.41 -4.21 4.03
N PHE A 67 17.54 -3.21 3.98
CA PHE A 67 17.77 -1.87 4.52
C PHE A 67 16.94 -1.72 5.80
N CYS A 68 17.61 -1.59 6.94
CA CYS A 68 16.97 -1.30 8.22
C CYS A 68 16.87 0.22 8.51
N GLU A 69 17.28 1.04 7.57
CA GLU A 69 17.21 2.49 7.60
C GLU A 69 16.08 3.01 6.69
N PRO A 70 15.56 4.21 6.94
CA PRO A 70 14.57 4.82 6.07
C PRO A 70 15.10 5.02 4.65
N ILE A 71 14.26 4.77 3.66
CA ILE A 71 14.58 5.13 2.27
C ILE A 71 14.27 6.62 2.06
N GLY A 72 15.24 7.31 1.49
CA GLY A 72 15.18 8.72 1.14
C GLY A 72 15.83 8.99 -0.22
N LYS A 73 16.06 10.27 -0.53
CA LYS A 73 16.69 10.67 -1.80
C LYS A 73 18.11 10.12 -1.95
N GLU A 74 18.80 9.96 -0.85
CA GLU A 74 20.22 9.59 -0.77
C GLU A 74 20.44 8.12 -1.14
N ASN A 75 19.47 7.24 -0.84
CA ASN A 75 19.61 5.80 -1.01
C ASN A 75 18.53 5.15 -1.90
N ALA A 76 17.54 5.90 -2.40
CA ALA A 76 16.49 5.37 -3.28
C ALA A 76 17.07 4.73 -4.56
N ALA A 77 18.14 5.31 -5.11
CA ALA A 77 18.82 4.80 -6.29
C ALA A 77 19.45 3.43 -6.03
N THR A 78 20.16 3.29 -4.91
CA THR A 78 20.78 2.04 -4.47
C THR A 78 19.73 1.00 -4.09
N PHE A 79 18.64 1.41 -3.46
CA PHE A 79 17.50 0.53 -3.13
C PHE A 79 16.90 -0.12 -4.38
N LEU A 80 16.75 0.62 -5.47
CA LEU A 80 16.16 0.14 -6.73
C LEU A 80 17.17 -0.49 -7.70
N GLU A 81 18.44 -0.57 -7.33
CA GLU A 81 19.48 -1.13 -8.19
C GLU A 81 19.22 -2.61 -8.47
N GLY A 82 19.17 -2.97 -9.76
CA GLY A 82 18.94 -4.34 -10.23
C GLY A 82 17.49 -4.86 -10.01
N ALA A 83 16.56 -3.99 -9.64
CA ALA A 83 15.16 -4.38 -9.48
C ALA A 83 14.43 -4.43 -10.84
N ASP A 84 13.62 -5.46 -11.05
CA ASP A 84 12.71 -5.59 -12.20
C ASP A 84 11.33 -4.99 -11.90
N VAL A 85 10.90 -5.07 -10.64
CA VAL A 85 9.58 -4.59 -10.19
C VAL A 85 9.68 -3.96 -8.81
N LEU A 86 9.12 -2.77 -8.64
CA LEU A 86 8.90 -2.14 -7.35
C LEU A 86 7.53 -2.57 -6.80
N VAL A 87 7.52 -3.25 -5.66
CA VAL A 87 6.31 -3.58 -4.90
C VAL A 87 6.17 -2.61 -3.73
N ASP A 88 5.06 -1.87 -3.72
CA ASP A 88 4.77 -0.81 -2.75
C ASP A 88 4.14 -1.37 -1.48
N GLY A 89 4.97 -1.60 -0.47
CA GLY A 89 4.55 -1.90 0.91
C GLY A 89 4.59 -0.68 1.84
N ILE A 90 4.69 0.54 1.29
CA ILE A 90 4.86 1.80 2.02
C ILE A 90 3.58 2.15 2.80
N ASP A 91 3.74 2.74 3.98
CA ASP A 91 2.62 3.21 4.79
C ASP A 91 1.74 4.21 4.02
N ALA A 92 0.41 4.12 4.18
CA ALA A 92 -0.55 4.93 3.45
C ALA A 92 -0.34 6.44 3.61
N PHE A 93 0.29 6.88 4.70
CA PHE A 93 0.54 8.28 5.00
C PHE A 93 1.87 8.81 4.39
N GLU A 94 2.78 7.93 3.96
CA GLU A 94 4.10 8.30 3.39
C GLU A 94 4.00 8.56 1.88
N ILE A 95 3.19 9.56 1.48
CA ILE A 95 2.94 9.85 0.06
C ILE A 95 4.18 10.41 -0.65
N ASP A 96 4.99 11.22 0.01
CA ASP A 96 6.17 11.82 -0.63
C ASP A 96 7.28 10.78 -0.87
N LEU A 97 7.48 9.83 0.05
CA LEU A 97 8.36 8.69 -0.18
C LEU A 97 7.86 7.83 -1.36
N ARG A 98 6.56 7.57 -1.40
CA ARG A 98 5.94 6.82 -2.50
C ARG A 98 6.16 7.53 -3.84
N ARG A 99 5.94 8.85 -3.91
CA ARG A 99 6.21 9.66 -5.10
C ARG A 99 7.67 9.57 -5.56
N LEU A 100 8.61 9.65 -4.60
CA LEU A 100 10.03 9.50 -4.87
C LEU A 100 10.32 8.14 -5.53
N LEU A 101 9.93 7.05 -4.88
CA LEU A 101 10.25 5.71 -5.36
C LEU A 101 9.57 5.37 -6.69
N TYR A 102 8.31 5.79 -6.90
CA TYR A 102 7.63 5.57 -8.19
C TYR A 102 8.25 6.39 -9.33
N ARG A 103 8.73 7.59 -9.06
CA ARG A 103 9.45 8.44 -10.03
C ARG A 103 10.79 7.82 -10.40
N GLU A 104 11.56 7.39 -9.40
CA GLU A 104 12.85 6.71 -9.61
C GLU A 104 12.68 5.38 -10.37
N ALA A 105 11.68 4.57 -10.02
CA ALA A 105 11.37 3.34 -10.72
C ALA A 105 11.03 3.61 -12.19
N GLN A 106 10.19 4.61 -12.48
CA GLN A 106 9.82 4.98 -13.84
C GLN A 106 11.03 5.41 -14.68
N GLN A 107 11.93 6.24 -14.13
CA GLN A 107 13.14 6.68 -14.82
C GLN A 107 14.08 5.53 -15.16
N ARG A 108 14.06 4.47 -14.38
CA ARG A 108 14.86 3.25 -14.58
C ARG A 108 14.19 2.19 -15.44
N GLY A 109 12.99 2.45 -15.94
CA GLY A 109 12.25 1.46 -16.71
C GLY A 109 11.63 0.34 -15.87
N ILE A 110 11.50 0.50 -14.57
CA ILE A 110 10.99 -0.48 -13.61
C ILE A 110 9.48 -0.32 -13.46
N TYR A 111 8.74 -1.41 -13.56
CA TYR A 111 7.33 -1.45 -13.21
C TYR A 111 7.15 -1.19 -11.72
N ALA A 112 6.11 -0.44 -11.36
CA ALA A 112 5.76 -0.21 -9.96
C ALA A 112 4.30 -0.55 -9.71
N LEU A 113 4.01 -1.22 -8.60
CA LEU A 113 2.63 -1.53 -8.23
C LEU A 113 2.47 -1.58 -6.72
N GLY A 114 1.27 -1.29 -6.28
CA GLY A 114 0.87 -1.43 -4.88
C GLY A 114 -0.60 -1.75 -4.77
N ALA A 115 -0.92 -2.51 -3.73
CA ALA A 115 -2.29 -2.83 -3.38
C ALA A 115 -2.62 -2.32 -1.97
N GLY A 116 -3.65 -1.49 -1.88
CA GLY A 116 -4.16 -0.97 -0.61
C GLY A 116 -5.18 -1.91 0.03
N PRO A 117 -4.92 -2.43 1.26
CA PRO A 117 -5.93 -3.13 2.03
C PRO A 117 -6.96 -2.13 2.56
N LEU A 118 -8.24 -2.34 2.27
CA LEU A 118 -9.33 -1.41 2.54
C LEU A 118 -10.56 -2.16 3.09
N GLY A 119 -10.72 -2.22 4.41
CA GLY A 119 -11.77 -3.02 5.05
C GLY A 119 -11.62 -4.50 4.71
N PHE A 120 -12.62 -5.12 4.08
CA PHE A 120 -12.56 -6.50 3.57
C PHE A 120 -12.23 -6.55 2.07
N SER A 121 -11.63 -5.51 1.55
CA SER A 121 -11.35 -5.29 0.13
C SER A 121 -9.88 -5.03 -0.10
N THR A 122 -9.48 -5.12 -1.36
CA THR A 122 -8.21 -4.59 -1.85
C THR A 122 -8.43 -3.73 -3.09
N ALA A 123 -7.58 -2.73 -3.26
CA ALA A 123 -7.54 -1.91 -4.47
C ALA A 123 -6.10 -1.76 -4.94
N TRP A 124 -5.86 -1.90 -6.25
CA TRP A 124 -4.51 -1.80 -6.79
C TRP A 124 -4.45 -1.08 -8.13
N VAL A 125 -3.27 -0.53 -8.39
CA VAL A 125 -2.89 0.10 -9.65
C VAL A 125 -1.48 -0.34 -10.01
N VAL A 126 -1.28 -0.75 -11.25
CA VAL A 126 0.04 -1.05 -11.80
C VAL A 126 0.50 0.15 -12.62
N PHE A 127 1.75 0.54 -12.50
CA PHE A 127 2.36 1.63 -13.28
C PHE A 127 3.42 1.02 -14.21
N ASP A 128 3.13 1.09 -15.50
CA ASP A 128 4.09 0.79 -16.56
C ASP A 128 5.07 1.95 -16.66
N PRO A 129 6.39 1.72 -16.68
CA PRO A 129 7.39 2.79 -16.79
C PRO A 129 7.23 3.66 -18.04
N LYS A 130 6.63 3.12 -19.13
CA LYS A 130 6.32 3.86 -20.36
C LYS A 130 4.92 4.48 -20.37
N GLY A 131 4.17 4.28 -19.28
CA GLY A 131 2.77 4.67 -19.16
C GLY A 131 2.54 5.98 -18.41
N MET A 132 1.36 6.07 -17.79
CA MET A 132 0.98 7.22 -16.95
C MET A 132 1.78 7.23 -15.66
N THR A 133 2.37 8.37 -15.31
CA THR A 133 3.14 8.51 -14.05
C THR A 133 2.24 8.46 -12.83
N PHE A 134 2.80 8.11 -11.68
CA PHE A 134 2.13 8.12 -10.37
C PHE A 134 1.52 9.50 -10.06
N ASP A 135 2.31 10.56 -10.16
CA ASP A 135 1.86 11.93 -9.91
C ASP A 135 0.73 12.36 -10.84
N ARG A 136 0.80 11.98 -12.13
CA ARG A 136 -0.27 12.29 -13.09
C ARG A 136 -1.56 11.54 -12.78
N TYR A 137 -1.45 10.27 -12.38
CA TYR A 137 -2.63 9.46 -12.04
C TYR A 137 -3.34 9.98 -10.80
N PHE A 138 -2.59 10.27 -9.73
CA PHE A 138 -3.15 10.77 -8.48
C PHE A 138 -3.35 12.29 -8.45
N ASP A 139 -2.93 13.02 -9.50
CA ASP A 139 -2.99 14.49 -9.59
C ASP A 139 -2.25 15.15 -8.41
N LEU A 140 -1.01 14.73 -8.18
CA LEU A 140 -0.14 15.18 -7.10
C LEU A 140 0.86 16.24 -7.59
N SER A 141 1.21 17.18 -6.71
CA SER A 141 2.25 18.17 -6.93
C SER A 141 2.98 18.51 -5.63
N ASP A 142 4.14 19.13 -5.74
CA ASP A 142 4.93 19.53 -4.57
C ASP A 142 4.26 20.69 -3.80
N ALA A 143 3.41 21.48 -4.46
CA ALA A 143 2.66 22.57 -3.83
C ALA A 143 1.51 22.11 -2.92
N MET A 144 1.15 20.82 -2.95
CA MET A 144 0.08 20.27 -2.12
C MET A 144 0.57 20.01 -0.70
N ASN A 145 -0.28 20.29 0.30
CA ASN A 145 -0.04 19.88 1.68
C ASN A 145 -0.24 18.36 1.87
N THR A 146 0.19 17.83 2.99
CA THR A 146 0.14 16.39 3.31
C THR A 146 -1.28 15.83 3.29
N VAL A 147 -2.27 16.56 3.81
CA VAL A 147 -3.67 16.12 3.85
C VAL A 147 -4.24 16.02 2.44
N ASP A 148 -3.99 17.02 1.58
CA ASP A 148 -4.47 17.01 0.20
C ASP A 148 -3.83 15.89 -0.62
N LYS A 149 -2.53 15.61 -0.42
CA LYS A 149 -1.85 14.47 -1.02
C LYS A 149 -2.47 13.15 -0.58
N PHE A 150 -2.72 12.97 0.71
CA PHE A 150 -3.37 11.78 1.27
C PHE A 150 -4.78 11.59 0.70
N VAL A 151 -5.60 12.65 0.69
CA VAL A 151 -6.95 12.63 0.10
C VAL A 151 -6.90 12.24 -1.38
N ALA A 152 -5.94 12.78 -2.13
CA ALA A 152 -5.76 12.46 -3.54
C ALA A 152 -5.40 10.98 -3.73
N PHE A 153 -4.48 10.46 -2.92
CA PHE A 153 -4.08 9.06 -2.96
C PHE A 153 -5.26 8.13 -2.65
N ILE A 154 -5.96 8.33 -1.53
CA ILE A 154 -7.09 7.48 -1.13
C ILE A 154 -8.23 7.51 -2.16
N ALA A 155 -8.58 8.69 -2.68
CA ALA A 155 -9.61 8.80 -3.72
C ALA A 155 -9.21 8.13 -5.03
N GLY A 156 -7.92 8.13 -5.36
CA GLY A 156 -7.38 7.59 -6.61
C GLY A 156 -7.11 6.10 -6.57
N ILE A 157 -6.68 5.54 -5.43
CA ILE A 157 -6.42 4.10 -5.34
C ILE A 157 -7.73 3.28 -5.41
N ALA A 158 -8.81 3.80 -4.86
CA ALA A 158 -10.11 3.12 -4.80
C ALA A 158 -11.28 3.96 -5.37
N PRO A 159 -11.25 4.33 -6.69
CA PRO A 159 -12.23 5.24 -7.26
C PRO A 159 -13.68 4.75 -7.22
N SER A 160 -13.93 3.44 -7.20
CA SER A 160 -15.29 2.86 -7.11
C SER A 160 -15.80 2.73 -5.67
N ALA A 161 -14.95 2.98 -4.67
CA ALA A 161 -15.28 2.99 -3.25
C ALA A 161 -16.12 1.77 -2.80
N THR A 162 -15.80 0.56 -3.31
CA THR A 162 -16.51 -0.69 -2.96
C THR A 162 -16.46 -0.98 -1.47
N HIS A 163 -15.33 -0.66 -0.83
CA HIS A 163 -15.04 -0.82 0.59
C HIS A 163 -15.84 0.10 1.53
N ARG A 164 -16.51 1.15 1.00
CA ARG A 164 -17.12 2.21 1.83
C ARG A 164 -18.10 1.69 2.89
N ARG A 165 -18.76 0.56 2.63
CA ARG A 165 -19.72 -0.04 3.58
C ARG A 165 -19.06 -0.88 4.66
N SER A 166 -17.80 -1.25 4.50
CA SER A 166 -17.04 -2.11 5.42
C SER A 166 -15.92 -1.38 6.16
N ILE A 167 -15.77 -0.08 5.95
CA ILE A 167 -14.82 0.77 6.69
C ILE A 167 -15.58 1.85 7.42
N ASP A 168 -15.34 1.95 8.70
CA ASP A 168 -15.72 3.11 9.48
C ASP A 168 -14.57 4.14 9.43
N LEU A 169 -14.77 5.17 8.62
CA LEU A 169 -13.81 6.27 8.48
C LEU A 169 -13.64 7.06 9.79
N SER A 170 -14.48 6.81 10.80
CA SER A 170 -14.33 7.45 12.11
C SER A 170 -13.07 7.03 12.86
N TYR A 171 -12.46 5.94 12.50
CA TYR A 171 -11.21 5.45 13.07
C TYR A 171 -9.96 5.87 12.27
N VAL A 172 -10.11 6.66 11.21
CA VAL A 172 -8.97 7.23 10.49
C VAL A 172 -8.50 8.49 11.20
N ASP A 173 -7.28 8.48 11.70
CA ASP A 173 -6.62 9.61 12.33
C ASP A 173 -5.37 9.97 11.53
N ILE A 174 -5.44 11.10 10.82
CA ILE A 174 -4.35 11.54 9.95
C ILE A 174 -3.19 12.12 10.78
N GLU A 175 -3.49 12.77 11.90
CA GLU A 175 -2.47 13.39 12.76
C GLU A 175 -1.59 12.33 13.41
N ASN A 176 -2.22 11.26 13.93
CA ASN A 176 -1.52 10.12 14.52
C ASN A 176 -1.18 9.01 13.53
N ARG A 177 -1.44 9.22 12.23
CA ARG A 177 -1.16 8.28 11.14
C ARG A 177 -1.70 6.87 11.41
N THR A 178 -2.93 6.78 11.91
CA THR A 178 -3.60 5.52 12.22
C THR A 178 -4.89 5.35 11.45
N GLY A 179 -5.26 4.10 11.19
CA GLY A 179 -6.50 3.76 10.53
C GLY A 179 -6.89 2.31 10.77
N PRO A 180 -8.16 1.98 10.54
CA PRO A 180 -8.65 0.62 10.67
C PRO A 180 -7.93 -0.30 9.70
N SER A 181 -7.46 -1.44 10.20
CA SER A 181 -6.77 -2.44 9.41
C SER A 181 -7.18 -3.85 9.85
N VAL A 182 -7.20 -4.76 8.88
CA VAL A 182 -7.52 -6.18 9.11
C VAL A 182 -6.61 -7.06 8.25
N GLY A 183 -6.07 -8.13 8.86
CA GLY A 183 -5.12 -9.03 8.19
C GLY A 183 -5.67 -9.65 6.90
N LEU A 184 -6.96 -9.98 6.87
CA LEU A 184 -7.64 -10.48 5.68
C LEU A 184 -7.39 -9.60 4.44
N ALA A 185 -7.55 -8.29 4.57
CA ALA A 185 -7.35 -7.37 3.45
C ALA A 185 -5.89 -7.31 3.00
N CYS A 186 -4.94 -7.47 3.92
CA CYS A 186 -3.51 -7.57 3.58
C CYS A 186 -3.21 -8.84 2.76
N HIS A 187 -3.82 -9.99 3.12
CA HIS A 187 -3.68 -11.22 2.33
C HIS A 187 -4.32 -11.11 0.94
N LEU A 188 -5.48 -10.48 0.81
CA LEU A 188 -6.10 -10.22 -0.50
C LEU A 188 -5.22 -9.31 -1.36
N ALA A 189 -4.64 -8.26 -0.76
CA ALA A 189 -3.71 -7.36 -1.44
C ALA A 189 -2.48 -8.12 -1.94
N SER A 190 -1.87 -8.93 -1.10
CA SER A 190 -0.70 -9.71 -1.46
C SER A 190 -0.97 -10.72 -2.57
N GLY A 191 -2.11 -11.41 -2.55
CA GLY A 191 -2.46 -12.34 -3.60
C GLY A 191 -2.54 -11.69 -4.99
N VAL A 192 -3.14 -10.49 -5.10
CA VAL A 192 -3.22 -9.77 -6.38
C VAL A 192 -1.87 -9.18 -6.78
N VAL A 193 -1.07 -8.68 -5.82
CA VAL A 193 0.30 -8.19 -6.08
C VAL A 193 1.16 -9.30 -6.65
N ALA A 194 1.17 -10.47 -6.03
CA ALA A 194 1.96 -11.60 -6.50
C ALA A 194 1.57 -12.02 -7.93
N ALA A 195 0.27 -12.05 -8.25
CA ALA A 195 -0.21 -12.34 -9.59
C ALA A 195 0.25 -11.29 -10.62
N GLU A 196 0.19 -9.99 -10.29
CA GLU A 196 0.66 -8.94 -11.21
C GLU A 196 2.18 -8.96 -11.39
N VAL A 197 2.95 -9.21 -10.32
CA VAL A 197 4.42 -9.36 -10.39
C VAL A 197 4.79 -10.50 -11.33
N LEU A 198 4.16 -11.67 -11.23
CA LEU A 198 4.43 -12.79 -12.11
C LEU A 198 4.11 -12.48 -13.57
N LYS A 199 3.00 -11.80 -13.86
CA LYS A 199 2.68 -11.38 -15.25
C LYS A 199 3.78 -10.48 -15.82
N ILE A 200 4.31 -9.57 -15.00
CA ILE A 200 5.38 -8.65 -15.42
C ILE A 200 6.67 -9.42 -15.69
N LEU A 201 7.12 -10.24 -14.73
CA LEU A 201 8.40 -10.94 -14.80
C LEU A 201 8.43 -12.01 -15.88
N LEU A 202 7.34 -12.74 -16.06
CA LEU A 202 7.25 -13.80 -17.07
C LEU A 202 6.86 -13.28 -18.46
N GLY A 203 6.48 -12.00 -18.58
CA GLY A 203 5.95 -11.46 -19.84
C GLY A 203 4.68 -12.19 -20.30
N HIS A 204 3.98 -12.87 -19.39
CA HIS A 204 2.83 -13.71 -19.69
C HIS A 204 1.57 -13.23 -18.99
N GLY A 205 0.49 -13.11 -19.75
CA GLY A 205 -0.76 -12.51 -19.27
C GLY A 205 -0.80 -10.99 -19.49
N ARG A 206 -2.01 -10.43 -19.47
CA ARG A 206 -2.21 -9.01 -19.74
C ARG A 206 -2.11 -8.19 -18.45
N VAL A 207 -1.18 -7.24 -18.42
CA VAL A 207 -1.08 -6.22 -17.38
C VAL A 207 -1.96 -5.03 -17.75
N TYR A 208 -2.88 -4.65 -16.86
CA TYR A 208 -3.73 -3.47 -17.03
C TYR A 208 -3.17 -2.32 -16.17
N ALA A 209 -2.12 -1.67 -16.69
CA ALA A 209 -1.47 -0.57 -16.03
C ALA A 209 -2.31 0.73 -16.04
N ALA A 210 -1.93 1.70 -15.22
CA ALA A 210 -2.56 3.02 -15.18
C ALA A 210 -2.78 3.59 -16.61
N PRO A 211 -3.94 4.13 -16.89
CA PRO A 211 -5.00 4.57 -15.99
C PRO A 211 -6.07 3.54 -15.62
N TYR A 212 -5.80 2.26 -15.73
CA TYR A 212 -6.70 1.25 -15.17
C TYR A 212 -6.48 1.15 -13.67
N PHE A 213 -7.58 0.95 -12.95
CA PHE A 213 -7.60 0.61 -11.54
C PHE A 213 -8.44 -0.64 -11.31
N HIS A 214 -8.12 -1.32 -10.23
CA HIS A 214 -8.81 -2.54 -9.83
C HIS A 214 -9.28 -2.42 -8.39
N GLN A 215 -10.43 -2.99 -8.09
CA GLN A 215 -10.91 -3.18 -6.72
C GLN A 215 -11.57 -4.54 -6.60
N PHE A 216 -11.24 -5.24 -5.54
CA PHE A 216 -11.87 -6.50 -5.20
C PHE A 216 -12.35 -6.46 -3.76
N ASP A 217 -13.64 -6.62 -3.56
CA ASP A 217 -14.32 -6.69 -2.28
C ASP A 217 -14.78 -8.14 -2.06
N ALA A 218 -14.04 -8.88 -1.24
CA ALA A 218 -14.31 -10.29 -1.01
C ALA A 218 -15.61 -10.49 -0.22
N TYR A 219 -15.92 -9.59 0.73
CA TYR A 219 -17.13 -9.70 1.55
C TYR A 219 -18.41 -9.51 0.76
N ARG A 220 -18.34 -8.66 -0.30
CA ARG A 220 -19.47 -8.35 -1.17
C ARG A 220 -19.43 -9.08 -2.50
N SER A 221 -18.41 -9.89 -2.76
CA SER A 221 -18.19 -10.60 -4.04
C SER A 221 -18.19 -9.65 -5.24
N ILE A 222 -17.54 -8.49 -5.11
CA ILE A 222 -17.49 -7.47 -6.17
C ILE A 222 -16.08 -7.34 -6.70
N TYR A 223 -15.92 -7.48 -8.02
CA TYR A 223 -14.69 -7.12 -8.73
C TYR A 223 -14.96 -5.99 -9.71
N VAL A 224 -14.12 -4.96 -9.66
CA VAL A 224 -14.18 -3.81 -10.57
C VAL A 224 -12.82 -3.62 -11.22
N ARG A 225 -12.80 -3.60 -12.55
CA ARG A 225 -11.69 -3.10 -13.35
C ARG A 225 -12.22 -2.04 -14.29
N LYS A 226 -11.76 -0.80 -14.14
CA LYS A 226 -12.20 0.33 -14.96
C LYS A 226 -11.02 1.20 -15.36
N ARG A 227 -11.22 2.00 -16.42
CA ARG A 227 -10.23 2.94 -16.91
C ARG A 227 -10.57 4.36 -16.43
N LEU A 228 -9.67 4.97 -15.66
CA LEU A 228 -9.79 6.35 -15.21
C LEU A 228 -8.90 7.25 -16.09
N ARG A 229 -9.37 7.56 -17.30
CA ARG A 229 -8.57 8.18 -18.38
C ARG A 229 -7.74 9.40 -17.99
N CYS A 230 -8.27 10.27 -17.12
CA CYS A 230 -7.61 11.48 -16.64
C CYS A 230 -7.06 11.34 -15.20
N GLY A 231 -7.03 10.13 -14.64
CA GLY A 231 -6.72 9.94 -13.23
C GLY A 231 -7.65 10.79 -12.34
N ASN A 232 -7.11 11.33 -11.27
CA ASN A 232 -7.84 12.18 -10.33
C ASN A 232 -8.28 13.54 -10.90
N ARG A 233 -7.83 13.91 -12.11
CA ARG A 233 -8.32 15.10 -12.82
C ARG A 233 -9.73 14.92 -13.38
N HIS A 234 -10.24 13.68 -13.43
CA HIS A 234 -11.59 13.40 -13.86
C HIS A 234 -12.61 14.18 -13.01
N PRO A 235 -13.64 14.84 -13.60
CA PRO A 235 -14.57 15.69 -12.86
C PRO A 235 -15.21 15.03 -11.63
N LEU A 236 -15.65 13.79 -11.75
CA LEU A 236 -16.22 13.02 -10.63
C LEU A 236 -15.18 12.77 -9.52
N GLN A 237 -13.92 12.55 -9.85
CA GLN A 237 -12.86 12.40 -8.84
C GLN A 237 -12.59 13.72 -8.11
N ARG A 238 -12.61 14.83 -8.81
CA ARG A 238 -12.51 16.17 -8.18
C ARG A 238 -13.62 16.41 -7.16
N VAL A 239 -14.85 16.01 -7.47
CA VAL A 239 -15.98 16.11 -6.52
C VAL A 239 -15.74 15.19 -5.32
N LYS A 240 -15.37 13.92 -5.55
CA LYS A 240 -15.08 12.97 -4.46
C LYS A 240 -13.97 13.45 -3.54
N ARG A 241 -12.86 13.95 -4.09
CA ARG A 241 -11.74 14.54 -3.32
C ARG A 241 -12.21 15.71 -2.46
N ARG A 242 -13.01 16.62 -3.01
CA ARG A 242 -13.58 17.76 -2.24
C ARG A 242 -14.47 17.30 -1.10
N LEU A 243 -15.32 16.30 -1.34
CA LEU A 243 -16.18 15.75 -0.30
C LEU A 243 -15.37 15.06 0.81
N LEU A 244 -14.37 14.25 0.42
CA LEU A 244 -13.50 13.56 1.37
C LEU A 244 -12.66 14.56 2.18
N ALA A 245 -12.07 15.57 1.55
CA ALA A 245 -11.34 16.63 2.23
C ALA A 245 -12.21 17.39 3.22
N ARG A 246 -13.44 17.75 2.84
CA ARG A 246 -14.39 18.40 3.76
C ARG A 246 -14.75 17.51 4.95
N TYR A 247 -14.94 16.23 4.73
CA TYR A 247 -15.23 15.28 5.80
C TYR A 247 -14.07 15.20 6.79
N ILE A 248 -12.85 15.06 6.31
CA ILE A 248 -11.63 15.00 7.12
C ILE A 248 -11.44 16.30 7.92
N ASN A 249 -11.50 17.46 7.26
CA ASN A 249 -11.29 18.76 7.91
C ASN A 249 -12.34 19.07 8.99
N ARG A 250 -13.62 18.74 8.75
CA ARG A 250 -14.69 18.92 9.76
C ARG A 250 -14.45 18.06 10.99
N ARG A 251 -13.81 16.95 10.82
CA ARG A 251 -13.52 16.02 11.89
C ARG A 251 -12.32 16.47 12.72
N SER A 252 -11.22 16.87 12.07
CA SER A 252 -10.06 17.46 12.76
C SER A 252 -10.46 18.74 13.55
N ALA A 253 -11.48 19.47 13.09
CA ALA A 253 -12.04 20.62 13.78
C ALA A 253 -13.04 20.26 14.91
N GLY A 254 -13.26 18.97 15.23
CA GLY A 254 -14.19 18.54 16.29
C GLY A 254 -15.69 18.74 15.98
N VAL A 255 -16.03 19.12 14.74
CA VAL A 255 -17.42 19.42 14.30
C VAL A 255 -18.26 18.14 14.12
N ILE A 256 -17.63 17.00 13.95
CA ILE A 256 -18.31 15.70 13.89
C ILE A 256 -17.84 14.87 15.08
N PRO A 257 -18.71 14.59 16.08
CA PRO A 257 -18.34 13.73 17.19
C PRO A 257 -18.00 12.34 16.65
N GLY A 258 -16.81 11.84 16.95
CA GLY A 258 -16.51 10.43 16.77
C GLY A 258 -17.47 9.62 17.65
N LEU A 259 -18.06 8.58 17.10
CA LEU A 259 -18.75 7.57 17.90
C LEU A 259 -17.74 7.02 18.92
N ARG A 260 -17.82 7.50 20.15
CA ARG A 260 -17.05 6.92 21.25
C ARG A 260 -17.68 5.58 21.56
N TYR A 261 -17.07 4.51 21.07
CA TYR A 261 -17.32 3.20 21.64
C TYR A 261 -16.83 3.27 23.10
N HIS A 262 -17.73 3.18 24.05
CA HIS A 262 -17.37 2.91 25.43
C HIS A 262 -16.64 1.57 25.44
N ARG A 263 -15.34 1.59 25.73
CA ARG A 263 -14.64 0.39 26.19
C ARG A 263 -15.32 -0.01 27.50
N THR A 264 -16.16 -1.00 27.46
CA THR A 264 -16.40 -1.82 28.65
C THR A 264 -15.12 -2.61 28.82
N GLU A 265 -14.30 -2.25 29.80
CA GLU A 265 -13.19 -3.09 30.21
C GLU A 265 -13.75 -4.45 30.60
N PRO A 266 -13.24 -5.55 30.08
CA PRO A 266 -13.59 -6.85 30.61
C PRO A 266 -13.01 -6.94 32.02
N SER A 267 -13.86 -7.05 33.00
CA SER A 267 -13.47 -7.45 34.36
C SER A 267 -13.03 -8.91 34.31
N TYR A 268 -11.72 -9.13 34.45
CA TYR A 268 -11.15 -10.43 34.79
C TYR A 268 -10.66 -10.38 36.24
#